data_872a00c0a3c299639e68239245f4fe38
#
_entry.id   872a00c0a3c299639e68239245f4fe38
#
_cell.length_a   1.000
_cell.length_b   1.000
_cell.length_c   1.000
_cell.angle_alpha   90.00
_cell.angle_beta   90.00
_cell.angle_gamma   90.00
#
_symmetry.space_group_name_H-M   'P 1'
#
loop_
_entity.id
_entity.type
_entity.pdbx_description
1 polymer ?
#
loop_
_entity_poly.entity_id
_entity_poly.type
_entity_poly.pdbx_seq_one_letter_code
_entity_poly.pdbx_strand_id
1 'polypeptide(L)'
;MSKKSKFSNQQEIPKNDEFLEKADEEEELEEDENNKIPPQKDNDMKKQDPFDISDDEDEVQDKISDLNSVPNFFEVPKPVSSGKIPLPNTSDNPLLKKYEPLDWHSAFPISYNICNDTLPIYIQGEQGPNIICLHGAGHSGLSFAPLALMNKEYRIISFDFRGHGFNKQEPNKDFSEKTLINDTIQVLNHTHEKYPEENLILLGHSMGGSIATKTCSEILKEGEKYQELYKKMQGLIVIDVVEGTAMDALPFMENIVHNRPDKFNSIQKGIEYMYKSGTIKNLDSARISVPPLLREEKNEKTGKNYFVFKTNLLDSKPFWNEWFIGLTKAFLSCNIPKMLMLAGIERMDKDLTIAQMQGKYKLSIMRNVGHVMHEDKPEEAMKFIKEFVHTFRITAKETEMKPIIGKLGNQDPNQKVIVPLKYDKWNANK
;
A
#
# COMPACT_ATOMS: atom_id res chain seq x y z
N MET A 1 -16.55 -32.03 62.93
CA MET A 1 -15.35 -31.72 63.71
C MET A 1 -14.44 -30.88 62.76
N SER A 2 -14.50 -29.54 62.88
CA SER A 2 -13.64 -28.66 63.65
C SER A 2 -12.23 -28.63 62.98
N LYS A 3 -11.73 -27.52 62.41
CA LYS A 3 -11.52 -26.19 62.98
C LYS A 3 -11.24 -25.15 61.90
N LYS A 4 -11.78 -23.97 62.13
CA LYS A 4 -11.45 -22.68 61.53
C LYS A 4 -10.02 -22.23 61.91
N SER A 5 -9.32 -21.47 61.02
CA SER A 5 -8.59 -20.30 61.48
C SER A 5 -8.51 -19.25 60.38
N LYS A 6 -9.00 -18.08 60.73
CA LYS A 6 -8.89 -16.78 60.10
C LYS A 6 -7.44 -16.25 60.27
N PHE A 7 -6.91 -15.53 59.33
CA PHE A 7 -6.13 -14.31 59.65
C PHE A 7 -6.26 -13.32 58.50
N SER A 8 -6.80 -12.17 58.82
CA SER A 8 -6.87 -10.92 58.12
C SER A 8 -5.54 -10.18 58.34
N ASN A 9 -5.03 -9.51 57.32
CA ASN A 9 -4.24 -8.28 57.54
C ASN A 9 -4.46 -7.32 56.38
N GLN A 10 -5.18 -6.26 56.71
CA GLN A 10 -5.21 -4.98 56.00
C GLN A 10 -3.91 -4.26 56.32
N GLN A 11 -3.30 -3.66 55.35
CA GLN A 11 -2.39 -2.53 55.56
C GLN A 11 -2.73 -1.40 54.58
N GLU A 12 -2.85 -0.24 55.20
CA GLU A 12 -3.34 1.03 54.72
C GLU A 12 -2.32 1.75 53.81
N ILE A 13 -2.91 2.56 52.95
CA ILE A 13 -2.25 3.56 52.08
C ILE A 13 -1.98 4.84 52.90
N PRO A 14 -0.87 5.51 52.83
CA PRO A 14 -0.78 6.92 53.17
C PRO A 14 -0.91 7.81 51.92
N LYS A 15 -1.88 8.71 52.00
CA LYS A 15 -1.95 9.95 51.25
C LYS A 15 -0.87 10.91 51.76
N ASN A 16 -0.19 11.58 50.86
CA ASN A 16 0.39 12.90 51.14
C ASN A 16 0.23 13.81 49.94
N ASP A 17 -0.64 14.80 50.16
CA ASP A 17 -0.74 16.05 49.44
C ASP A 17 0.37 17.00 49.95
N GLU A 18 0.62 18.06 49.19
CA GLU A 18 1.43 19.24 49.42
C GLU A 18 2.89 19.24 48.93
N PHE A 19 3.14 19.92 47.83
CA PHE A 19 3.82 21.22 47.88
C PHE A 19 3.65 21.95 46.52
N LEU A 20 3.03 23.12 46.64
CA LEU A 20 2.91 24.18 45.65
C LEU A 20 4.14 25.10 45.73
N GLU A 21 4.39 25.73 44.55
CA GLU A 21 4.91 27.10 44.34
C GLU A 21 6.41 27.36 44.17
N LYS A 22 6.63 28.16 43.09
CA LYS A 22 7.67 29.13 42.76
C LYS A 22 8.90 28.54 42.03
N ALA A 23 9.42 29.12 40.96
CA ALA A 23 9.49 30.53 40.58
C ALA A 23 9.72 30.69 39.07
N ASP A 24 9.16 31.77 38.52
CA ASP A 24 9.55 32.43 37.28
C ASP A 24 10.95 33.03 37.41
N GLU A 25 11.80 32.83 36.42
CA GLU A 25 12.95 33.74 36.16
C GLU A 25 13.08 33.92 34.65
N GLU A 26 12.74 35.15 34.24
CA GLU A 26 13.02 35.74 32.95
C GLU A 26 14.53 36.02 32.84
N GLU A 27 15.21 35.51 31.81
CA GLU A 27 16.52 36.05 31.40
C GLU A 27 16.35 36.86 30.11
N GLU A 28 16.34 38.17 30.26
CA GLU A 28 16.61 39.14 29.20
C GLU A 28 18.09 39.03 28.76
N LEU A 29 18.31 38.84 27.45
CA LEU A 29 19.63 38.99 26.85
C LEU A 29 19.70 40.30 26.06
N GLU A 30 20.57 41.16 26.52
CA GLU A 30 20.91 42.49 26.00
C GLU A 30 21.43 42.44 24.54
N GLU A 31 20.95 43.39 23.76
CA GLU A 31 21.48 43.73 22.43
C GLU A 31 22.80 44.51 22.58
N ASP A 32 23.86 43.98 21.98
CA ASP A 32 25.15 44.67 21.87
C ASP A 32 25.27 45.38 20.50
N GLU A 33 24.99 46.66 20.50
CA GLU A 33 25.32 47.59 19.41
C GLU A 33 26.81 47.85 19.40
N ASN A 34 27.55 47.38 18.39
CA ASN A 34 28.74 48.08 17.87
C ASN A 34 29.48 47.25 16.80
N ASN A 35 29.19 47.53 15.52
CA ASN A 35 30.25 47.51 14.51
C ASN A 35 29.81 48.27 13.23
N LYS A 36 30.14 49.54 13.21
CA LYS A 36 30.09 50.42 12.02
C LYS A 36 31.35 50.20 11.20
N ILE A 37 31.22 49.77 9.96
CA ILE A 37 32.26 49.82 8.92
C ILE A 37 31.89 50.93 7.93
N PRO A 38 32.84 51.82 7.56
CA PRO A 38 32.58 53.03 6.76
C PRO A 38 32.50 52.71 5.24
N PRO A 39 31.94 53.64 4.44
CA PRO A 39 31.68 53.44 3.01
C PRO A 39 32.94 53.64 2.13
N GLN A 40 33.18 52.72 1.19
CA GLN A 40 34.13 52.91 0.12
C GLN A 40 33.41 53.32 -1.18
N LYS A 41 34.05 54.26 -1.87
CA LYS A 41 33.61 54.98 -3.04
C LYS A 41 33.61 54.14 -4.31
N ASP A 42 32.72 54.54 -5.24
CA ASP A 42 32.49 54.20 -6.61
C ASP A 42 33.73 53.87 -7.44
N ASN A 43 33.63 52.80 -8.23
CA ASN A 43 34.26 52.71 -9.56
C ASN A 43 33.37 51.94 -10.51
N ASP A 44 32.99 52.66 -11.55
CA ASP A 44 32.24 52.19 -12.72
C ASP A 44 32.88 50.98 -13.42
N MET A 45 32.14 49.88 -13.52
CA MET A 45 32.28 48.92 -14.60
C MET A 45 30.93 48.31 -14.96
N LYS A 46 30.41 48.71 -16.12
CA LYS A 46 29.27 48.11 -16.81
C LYS A 46 29.50 46.61 -16.95
N LYS A 47 28.67 45.79 -16.26
CA LYS A 47 28.43 44.40 -16.58
C LYS A 47 26.98 44.23 -16.94
N GLN A 48 26.75 43.74 -18.15
CA GLN A 48 25.45 43.32 -18.67
C GLN A 48 24.84 42.26 -17.76
N ASP A 49 23.63 42.48 -17.33
CA ASP A 49 22.76 41.51 -16.66
C ASP A 49 22.21 40.51 -17.70
N PRO A 50 22.33 39.20 -17.48
CA PRO A 50 21.80 38.20 -18.41
C PRO A 50 20.34 37.81 -18.14
N PHE A 51 19.55 38.58 -17.41
CA PHE A 51 18.14 38.34 -17.15
C PHE A 51 17.30 39.61 -17.36
N ASP A 52 17.24 40.08 -18.60
CA ASP A 52 16.21 41.01 -19.04
C ASP A 52 15.09 40.15 -19.63
N ILE A 53 14.08 39.83 -18.78
CA ILE A 53 12.84 39.23 -19.22
C ILE A 53 11.86 40.37 -19.33
N SER A 54 11.57 40.77 -20.56
CA SER A 54 10.49 41.68 -20.90
C SER A 54 9.16 41.11 -20.44
N ASP A 55 8.38 41.94 -19.76
CA ASP A 55 7.01 41.68 -19.32
C ASP A 55 6.08 41.47 -20.51
N ASP A 56 5.85 40.22 -20.89
CA ASP A 56 4.69 39.82 -21.70
C ASP A 56 3.67 39.15 -20.77
N GLU A 57 2.79 39.98 -20.19
CA GLU A 57 1.69 39.54 -19.31
C GLU A 57 0.62 38.70 -20.04
N ASP A 58 0.63 38.61 -21.36
CA ASP A 58 -0.37 37.88 -22.14
C ASP A 58 -0.04 36.38 -22.35
N GLU A 59 1.20 35.93 -22.15
CA GLU A 59 1.57 34.49 -22.27
C GLU A 59 1.40 33.69 -20.97
N VAL A 60 1.15 34.34 -19.83
CA VAL A 60 1.02 33.67 -18.53
C VAL A 60 -0.38 33.13 -18.27
N GLN A 61 -1.41 33.70 -18.93
CA GLN A 61 -2.80 33.24 -18.76
C GLN A 61 -3.09 31.92 -19.47
N ASP A 62 -2.43 31.62 -20.60
CA ASP A 62 -2.63 30.35 -21.30
C ASP A 62 -1.88 29.16 -20.65
N LYS A 63 -0.84 29.43 -19.85
CA LYS A 63 -0.13 28.37 -19.09
C LYS A 63 -0.79 28.02 -17.75
N ILE A 64 -1.69 28.85 -17.25
CA ILE A 64 -2.45 28.57 -16.01
C ILE A 64 -3.67 27.67 -16.27
N SER A 65 -4.19 27.63 -17.51
CA SER A 65 -5.28 26.72 -17.90
C SER A 65 -4.85 25.25 -17.93
N ASP A 66 -3.56 24.94 -18.11
CA ASP A 66 -3.02 23.56 -18.12
C ASP A 66 -2.64 23.04 -16.73
N LEU A 67 -2.61 23.91 -15.69
CA LEU A 67 -2.34 23.52 -14.30
C LEU A 67 -3.58 23.04 -13.53
N ASN A 68 -4.77 23.08 -14.14
CA ASN A 68 -6.01 22.60 -13.54
C ASN A 68 -6.34 21.13 -13.85
N SER A 69 -5.45 20.36 -14.46
CA SER A 69 -5.58 18.91 -14.50
C SER A 69 -4.99 18.32 -13.22
N VAL A 70 -5.79 18.32 -12.15
CA VAL A 70 -5.58 17.38 -11.04
C VAL A 70 -5.46 15.99 -11.69
N PRO A 71 -4.37 15.24 -11.49
CA PRO A 71 -4.28 13.89 -12.05
C PRO A 71 -5.50 13.12 -11.57
N ASN A 72 -6.35 12.69 -12.50
CA ASN A 72 -7.54 11.91 -12.18
C ASN A 72 -7.09 10.60 -11.57
N PHE A 73 -6.99 10.55 -10.24
CA PHE A 73 -6.71 9.33 -9.48
C PHE A 73 -7.73 8.24 -9.79
N PHE A 74 -8.91 8.70 -10.20
CA PHE A 74 -10.01 7.89 -10.68
C PHE A 74 -10.60 8.62 -11.88
N GLU A 75 -10.31 8.17 -13.10
CA GLU A 75 -11.09 8.61 -14.25
C GLU A 75 -12.56 8.30 -13.93
N VAL A 76 -13.32 9.32 -13.55
CA VAL A 76 -14.76 9.17 -13.37
C VAL A 76 -15.34 8.94 -14.75
N PRO A 77 -15.97 7.79 -15.03
CA PRO A 77 -16.63 7.58 -16.30
C PRO A 77 -17.66 8.70 -16.49
N LYS A 78 -17.67 9.35 -17.65
CA LYS A 78 -18.71 10.34 -17.97
C LYS A 78 -20.07 9.67 -17.77
N PRO A 79 -21.04 10.31 -17.10
CA PRO A 79 -22.34 9.73 -16.88
C PRO A 79 -22.95 9.37 -18.23
N VAL A 80 -23.16 8.08 -18.45
CA VAL A 80 -23.93 7.61 -19.59
C VAL A 80 -25.37 8.08 -19.34
N SER A 81 -25.89 8.94 -20.21
CA SER A 81 -27.25 9.46 -20.11
C SER A 81 -28.22 8.32 -19.85
N SER A 82 -29.01 8.45 -18.78
CA SER A 82 -30.02 7.49 -18.36
C SER A 82 -31.19 7.44 -19.34
N GLY A 83 -30.99 6.86 -20.51
CA GLY A 83 -32.05 6.41 -21.36
C GLY A 83 -32.60 5.11 -20.75
N LYS A 84 -33.85 5.11 -20.30
CA LYS A 84 -34.55 3.91 -19.87
C LYS A 84 -34.70 2.97 -21.06
N ILE A 85 -33.75 2.07 -21.27
CA ILE A 85 -33.89 0.93 -22.15
C ILE A 85 -34.36 -0.23 -21.26
N PRO A 86 -35.53 -0.87 -21.57
CA PRO A 86 -35.95 -2.07 -20.88
C PRO A 86 -34.93 -3.16 -21.19
N LEU A 87 -34.23 -3.66 -20.17
CA LEU A 87 -33.25 -4.73 -20.32
C LEU A 87 -34.00 -6.07 -20.49
N PRO A 88 -33.72 -6.85 -21.54
CA PRO A 88 -34.21 -8.23 -21.65
C PRO A 88 -33.51 -9.07 -20.57
N ASN A 89 -34.34 -9.81 -19.83
CA ASN A 89 -33.88 -10.87 -18.95
C ASN A 89 -33.41 -12.03 -19.83
N THR A 90 -32.09 -12.30 -19.83
CA THR A 90 -31.63 -13.68 -20.06
C THR A 90 -30.13 -13.76 -19.84
N SER A 91 -29.70 -14.77 -19.11
CA SER A 91 -28.35 -15.35 -19.06
C SER A 91 -27.78 -15.70 -20.45
N ASP A 92 -28.58 -15.68 -21.50
CA ASP A 92 -28.23 -16.12 -22.86
C ASP A 92 -27.95 -14.95 -23.82
N ASN A 93 -27.70 -13.73 -23.31
CA ASN A 93 -27.32 -12.63 -24.18
C ASN A 93 -25.87 -12.84 -24.71
N PRO A 94 -25.69 -13.11 -26.04
CA PRO A 94 -24.37 -13.35 -26.62
C PRO A 94 -23.38 -12.21 -26.36
N LEU A 95 -23.86 -10.97 -26.16
CA LEU A 95 -23.03 -9.80 -25.88
C LEU A 95 -22.43 -9.84 -24.48
N LEU A 96 -23.01 -10.61 -23.55
CA LEU A 96 -22.48 -10.76 -22.18
C LEU A 96 -21.52 -11.95 -22.04
N LYS A 97 -21.49 -12.86 -23.01
CA LYS A 97 -20.64 -14.05 -22.95
C LYS A 97 -19.15 -13.72 -22.72
N LYS A 98 -18.66 -12.62 -23.28
CA LYS A 98 -17.27 -12.17 -23.08
C LYS A 98 -16.96 -11.74 -21.64
N TYR A 99 -17.99 -11.46 -20.82
CA TYR A 99 -17.88 -11.05 -19.42
C TYR A 99 -18.19 -12.22 -18.46
N GLU A 100 -18.21 -13.46 -18.95
CA GLU A 100 -18.36 -14.62 -18.06
C GLU A 100 -17.21 -14.68 -17.06
N PRO A 101 -17.48 -14.93 -15.76
CA PRO A 101 -16.45 -15.13 -14.77
C PRO A 101 -15.42 -16.18 -15.19
N LEU A 102 -14.16 -15.95 -14.86
CA LEU A 102 -13.11 -16.96 -14.93
C LEU A 102 -12.89 -17.60 -13.57
N ASP A 103 -12.54 -18.88 -13.59
CA ASP A 103 -12.24 -19.59 -12.36
C ASP A 103 -10.89 -19.14 -11.77
N TRP A 104 -10.92 -18.58 -10.58
CA TRP A 104 -9.74 -18.13 -9.86
C TRP A 104 -8.92 -19.26 -9.23
N HIS A 105 -9.46 -20.49 -9.11
CA HIS A 105 -8.74 -21.63 -8.55
C HIS A 105 -7.52 -22.02 -9.40
N SER A 106 -7.52 -21.69 -10.69
CA SER A 106 -6.33 -21.85 -11.54
C SER A 106 -5.17 -20.94 -11.11
N ALA A 107 -5.48 -19.76 -10.53
CA ALA A 107 -4.48 -18.83 -10.02
C ALA A 107 -4.04 -19.18 -8.59
N PHE A 108 -5.00 -19.62 -7.76
CA PHE A 108 -4.76 -19.97 -6.36
C PHE A 108 -5.30 -21.38 -6.08
N PRO A 109 -4.52 -22.43 -6.41
CA PRO A 109 -4.96 -23.83 -6.24
C PRO A 109 -5.17 -24.25 -4.79
N ILE A 110 -4.62 -23.49 -3.85
CA ILE A 110 -4.78 -23.71 -2.42
C ILE A 110 -5.52 -22.51 -1.82
N SER A 111 -6.64 -22.78 -1.16
CA SER A 111 -7.36 -21.77 -0.40
C SER A 111 -8.01 -22.40 0.83
N TYR A 112 -7.99 -21.69 1.93
CA TYR A 112 -8.65 -22.07 3.18
C TYR A 112 -8.77 -20.84 4.10
N ASN A 113 -9.53 -20.98 5.18
CA ASN A 113 -9.69 -19.92 6.15
C ASN A 113 -8.79 -20.16 7.37
N ILE A 114 -8.28 -19.08 7.95
CA ILE A 114 -7.60 -19.03 9.24
C ILE A 114 -8.45 -18.25 10.26
N CYS A 115 -7.96 -18.04 11.47
CA CYS A 115 -8.63 -17.25 12.51
C CYS A 115 -10.07 -17.73 12.78
N ASN A 116 -10.21 -19.00 13.22
CA ASN A 116 -11.49 -19.65 13.47
C ASN A 116 -12.40 -19.70 12.24
N ASP A 117 -11.84 -20.00 11.08
CA ASP A 117 -12.54 -20.14 9.79
C ASP A 117 -13.19 -18.85 9.27
N THR A 118 -12.63 -17.69 9.60
CA THR A 118 -13.20 -16.40 9.20
C THR A 118 -12.38 -15.60 8.19
N LEU A 119 -11.04 -15.75 8.20
CA LEU A 119 -10.12 -15.00 7.34
C LEU A 119 -9.62 -15.90 6.20
N PRO A 120 -10.11 -15.70 4.95
CA PRO A 120 -9.69 -16.51 3.81
C PRO A 120 -8.29 -16.12 3.34
N ILE A 121 -7.49 -17.12 3.04
CA ILE A 121 -6.20 -16.98 2.38
C ILE A 121 -6.15 -17.80 1.11
N TYR A 122 -5.38 -17.31 0.14
CA TYR A 122 -5.22 -17.88 -1.20
C TYR A 122 -3.73 -18.06 -1.46
N ILE A 123 -3.30 -19.24 -1.87
CA ILE A 123 -1.88 -19.58 -2.00
C ILE A 123 -1.61 -20.15 -3.39
N GLN A 124 -0.57 -19.63 -4.02
CA GLN A 124 0.02 -20.12 -5.26
C GLN A 124 1.54 -20.26 -5.10
N GLY A 125 2.12 -21.32 -5.66
CA GLY A 125 3.54 -21.60 -5.61
C GLY A 125 3.94 -22.51 -4.45
N GLU A 126 4.98 -23.28 -4.68
CA GLU A 126 5.44 -24.33 -3.76
C GLU A 126 6.65 -23.90 -2.91
N GLN A 127 7.34 -22.84 -3.33
CA GLN A 127 8.56 -22.36 -2.68
C GLN A 127 8.55 -20.83 -2.52
N GLY A 128 9.28 -20.35 -1.52
CA GLY A 128 9.41 -18.93 -1.21
C GLY A 128 10.54 -18.23 -2.00
N PRO A 129 10.77 -16.94 -1.77
CA PRO A 129 10.18 -16.17 -0.66
C PRO A 129 8.67 -16.07 -0.72
N ASN A 130 8.06 -15.94 0.45
CA ASN A 130 6.63 -15.74 0.57
C ASN A 130 6.30 -14.28 0.29
N ILE A 131 5.53 -14.00 -0.75
CA ILE A 131 5.03 -12.66 -1.08
C ILE A 131 3.61 -12.55 -0.55
N ILE A 132 3.43 -11.76 0.52
CA ILE A 132 2.14 -11.54 1.16
C ILE A 132 1.47 -10.33 0.52
N CYS A 133 0.33 -10.55 -0.14
CA CYS A 133 -0.37 -9.56 -0.95
C CYS A 133 -1.58 -8.96 -0.23
N LEU A 134 -1.61 -7.63 -0.11
CA LEU A 134 -2.62 -6.83 0.56
C LEU A 134 -3.37 -5.98 -0.46
N HIS A 135 -4.68 -6.21 -0.60
CA HIS A 135 -5.50 -5.53 -1.61
C HIS A 135 -5.93 -4.11 -1.20
N GLY A 136 -6.37 -3.33 -2.17
CA GLY A 136 -6.91 -1.98 -1.98
C GLY A 136 -8.36 -1.97 -1.45
N ALA A 137 -8.81 -0.82 -0.98
CA ALA A 137 -10.19 -0.63 -0.51
C ALA A 137 -11.20 -0.98 -1.61
N GLY A 138 -12.22 -1.77 -1.26
CA GLY A 138 -13.27 -2.22 -2.18
C GLY A 138 -12.84 -3.32 -3.16
N HIS A 139 -11.62 -3.83 -3.05
CA HIS A 139 -11.13 -5.01 -3.77
C HIS A 139 -11.19 -6.28 -2.90
N SER A 140 -10.51 -7.33 -3.31
CA SER A 140 -10.33 -8.57 -2.56
C SER A 140 -8.95 -9.15 -2.82
N GLY A 141 -8.54 -10.17 -2.09
CA GLY A 141 -7.28 -10.89 -2.33
C GLY A 141 -7.17 -11.45 -3.75
N LEU A 142 -8.30 -11.71 -4.40
CA LEU A 142 -8.33 -12.20 -5.77
C LEU A 142 -7.98 -11.14 -6.83
N SER A 143 -7.76 -9.86 -6.45
CA SER A 143 -7.15 -8.86 -7.33
C SER A 143 -5.70 -9.22 -7.70
N PHE A 144 -5.05 -10.06 -6.90
CA PHE A 144 -3.71 -10.58 -7.20
C PHE A 144 -3.72 -11.90 -8.00
N ALA A 145 -4.89 -12.45 -8.34
CA ALA A 145 -4.97 -13.67 -9.12
C ALA A 145 -4.31 -13.54 -10.51
N PRO A 146 -4.50 -12.45 -11.28
CA PRO A 146 -3.77 -12.27 -12.54
C PRO A 146 -2.25 -12.28 -12.36
N LEU A 147 -1.76 -11.66 -11.30
CA LEU A 147 -0.33 -11.66 -10.96
C LEU A 147 0.16 -13.06 -10.58
N ALA A 148 -0.64 -13.81 -9.82
CA ALA A 148 -0.32 -15.18 -9.42
C ALA A 148 -0.19 -16.11 -10.62
N LEU A 149 -1.03 -15.96 -11.66
CA LEU A 149 -0.94 -16.73 -12.92
C LEU A 149 0.40 -16.49 -13.65
N MET A 150 1.00 -15.31 -13.51
CA MET A 150 2.30 -14.99 -14.13
C MET A 150 3.50 -15.48 -13.31
N ASN A 151 3.26 -15.95 -12.08
CA ASN A 151 4.30 -16.40 -11.16
C ASN A 151 4.65 -17.87 -11.36
N LYS A 152 5.96 -18.17 -11.36
CA LYS A 152 6.51 -19.54 -11.40
C LYS A 152 7.61 -19.77 -10.37
N GLU A 153 7.97 -18.75 -9.59
CA GLU A 153 9.23 -18.74 -8.83
C GLU A 153 9.03 -18.53 -7.33
N TYR A 154 7.91 -17.93 -6.93
CA TYR A 154 7.68 -17.52 -5.55
C TYR A 154 6.40 -18.15 -5.00
N ARG A 155 6.25 -18.14 -3.67
CA ARG A 155 4.95 -18.38 -3.07
C ARG A 155 4.23 -17.06 -2.92
N ILE A 156 3.09 -16.91 -3.60
CA ILE A 156 2.20 -15.77 -3.48
C ILE A 156 1.07 -16.17 -2.53
N ILE A 157 0.90 -15.38 -1.48
CA ILE A 157 -0.15 -15.54 -0.47
C ILE A 157 -0.97 -14.26 -0.45
N SER A 158 -2.23 -14.37 -0.81
CA SER A 158 -3.17 -13.25 -0.74
C SER A 158 -4.28 -13.56 0.26
N PHE A 159 -4.97 -12.54 0.75
CA PHE A 159 -6.07 -12.70 1.68
C PHE A 159 -7.08 -11.56 1.52
N ASP A 160 -8.28 -11.75 2.05
CA ASP A 160 -9.29 -10.71 2.08
C ASP A 160 -9.27 -9.99 3.43
N PHE A 161 -9.11 -8.67 3.42
CA PHE A 161 -9.35 -7.85 4.61
C PHE A 161 -10.79 -7.97 5.08
N ARG A 162 -11.04 -7.74 6.37
CA ARG A 162 -12.39 -7.70 6.92
C ARG A 162 -13.32 -6.80 6.11
N GLY A 163 -14.60 -7.19 6.03
CA GLY A 163 -15.60 -6.48 5.22
C GLY A 163 -15.42 -6.58 3.72
N HIS A 164 -14.42 -7.34 3.23
CA HIS A 164 -14.13 -7.51 1.81
C HIS A 164 -14.16 -9.00 1.41
N GLY A 165 -14.37 -9.26 0.11
CA GLY A 165 -14.26 -10.58 -0.49
C GLY A 165 -15.11 -11.64 0.20
N PHE A 166 -14.47 -12.68 0.71
CA PHE A 166 -15.09 -13.78 1.46
C PHE A 166 -14.77 -13.75 2.95
N ASN A 167 -14.15 -12.66 3.44
CA ASN A 167 -13.83 -12.52 4.86
C ASN A 167 -15.11 -12.43 5.72
N LYS A 168 -15.14 -13.17 6.84
CA LYS A 168 -16.26 -13.26 7.78
C LYS A 168 -15.90 -12.77 9.20
N GLN A 169 -14.74 -12.10 9.35
CA GLN A 169 -14.33 -11.56 10.65
C GLN A 169 -15.27 -10.44 11.10
N GLU A 170 -15.63 -10.46 12.37
CA GLU A 170 -16.39 -9.38 13.01
C GLU A 170 -15.52 -8.62 14.04
N PRO A 171 -15.73 -7.34 14.25
CA PRO A 171 -16.66 -6.47 13.49
C PRO A 171 -16.16 -6.21 12.06
N ASN A 172 -17.02 -6.44 11.06
CA ASN A 172 -16.65 -6.34 9.65
C ASN A 172 -16.56 -4.90 9.13
N LYS A 173 -16.91 -3.90 9.95
CA LYS A 173 -16.87 -2.46 9.64
C LYS A 173 -15.76 -1.70 10.39
N ASP A 174 -14.94 -2.39 11.15
CA ASP A 174 -13.76 -1.78 11.77
C ASP A 174 -12.59 -1.81 10.80
N PHE A 175 -12.51 -0.77 9.98
CA PHE A 175 -11.44 -0.56 9.02
C PHE A 175 -10.29 0.30 9.58
N SER A 176 -10.19 0.43 10.91
CA SER A 176 -9.09 1.17 11.54
C SER A 176 -7.73 0.61 11.13
N GLU A 177 -6.76 1.50 10.97
CA GLU A 177 -5.38 1.14 10.65
C GLU A 177 -4.86 0.03 11.56
N LYS A 178 -5.07 0.20 12.87
CA LYS A 178 -4.65 -0.77 13.89
C LYS A 178 -5.24 -2.16 13.66
N THR A 179 -6.52 -2.22 13.32
CA THR A 179 -7.22 -3.48 13.08
C THR A 179 -6.72 -4.16 11.82
N LEU A 180 -6.53 -3.40 10.72
CA LEU A 180 -6.00 -3.94 9.47
C LEU A 180 -4.53 -4.39 9.60
N ILE A 181 -3.72 -3.71 10.40
CA ILE A 181 -2.36 -4.14 10.75
C ILE A 181 -2.42 -5.46 11.52
N ASN A 182 -3.30 -5.59 12.52
CA ASN A 182 -3.45 -6.83 13.29
C ASN A 182 -3.89 -8.01 12.41
N ASP A 183 -4.83 -7.80 11.48
CA ASP A 183 -5.24 -8.82 10.52
C ASP A 183 -4.05 -9.27 9.65
N THR A 184 -3.23 -8.32 9.20
CA THR A 184 -2.01 -8.62 8.44
C THR A 184 -1.00 -9.40 9.27
N ILE A 185 -0.79 -9.05 10.54
CA ILE A 185 0.11 -9.77 11.45
C ILE A 185 -0.38 -11.21 11.69
N GLN A 186 -1.70 -11.45 11.77
CA GLN A 186 -2.25 -12.81 11.87
C GLN A 186 -1.89 -13.65 10.64
N VAL A 187 -2.00 -13.09 9.43
CA VAL A 187 -1.60 -13.76 8.19
C VAL A 187 -0.10 -14.03 8.16
N LEU A 188 0.72 -13.07 8.59
CA LEU A 188 2.18 -13.22 8.65
C LEU A 188 2.60 -14.32 9.63
N ASN A 189 2.02 -14.35 10.84
CA ASN A 189 2.30 -15.38 11.84
C ASN A 189 1.90 -16.77 11.31
N HIS A 190 0.69 -16.90 10.77
CA HIS A 190 0.25 -18.16 10.17
C HIS A 190 1.17 -18.61 9.02
N THR A 191 1.61 -17.66 8.18
CA THR A 191 2.55 -17.96 7.09
C THR A 191 3.89 -18.44 7.63
N HIS A 192 4.41 -17.76 8.65
CA HIS A 192 5.66 -18.14 9.29
C HIS A 192 5.56 -19.51 9.98
N GLU A 193 4.48 -19.79 10.70
CA GLU A 193 4.24 -21.11 11.31
C GLU A 193 4.23 -22.23 10.27
N LYS A 194 3.61 -21.97 9.11
CA LYS A 194 3.52 -22.97 8.03
C LYS A 194 4.82 -23.12 7.23
N TYR A 195 5.58 -22.03 7.08
CA TYR A 195 6.80 -21.95 6.27
C TYR A 195 7.93 -21.24 7.04
N PRO A 196 8.39 -21.79 8.17
CA PRO A 196 9.26 -21.09 9.13
C PRO A 196 10.64 -20.72 8.56
N GLU A 197 11.13 -21.50 7.59
CA GLU A 197 12.44 -21.26 6.99
C GLU A 197 12.44 -20.15 5.93
N GLU A 198 11.27 -19.74 5.45
CA GLU A 198 11.17 -18.90 4.26
C GLU A 198 11.08 -17.41 4.61
N ASN A 199 11.71 -16.59 3.80
CA ASN A 199 11.69 -15.14 3.92
C ASN A 199 10.34 -14.55 3.49
N LEU A 200 10.01 -13.38 4.01
CA LEU A 200 8.75 -12.66 3.81
C LEU A 200 8.98 -11.37 3.02
N ILE A 201 8.10 -11.13 2.06
CA ILE A 201 7.97 -9.85 1.32
C ILE A 201 6.54 -9.40 1.47
N LEU A 202 6.32 -8.17 1.96
CA LEU A 202 5.00 -7.54 1.91
C LEU A 202 4.82 -6.83 0.57
N LEU A 203 3.68 -7.07 -0.07
CA LEU A 203 3.27 -6.42 -1.31
C LEU A 203 1.86 -5.85 -1.12
N GLY A 204 1.70 -4.54 -1.20
CA GLY A 204 0.40 -3.92 -0.98
C GLY A 204 -0.01 -2.95 -2.07
N HIS A 205 -1.28 -2.95 -2.44
CA HIS A 205 -1.88 -2.04 -3.40
C HIS A 205 -2.77 -1.01 -2.69
N SER A 206 -2.61 0.27 -2.98
CA SER A 206 -3.46 1.36 -2.48
C SER A 206 -3.57 1.33 -0.94
N MET A 207 -4.78 1.23 -0.34
CA MET A 207 -4.97 1.00 1.10
C MET A 207 -4.06 -0.13 1.62
N GLY A 208 -4.03 -1.27 0.93
CA GLY A 208 -3.15 -2.40 1.28
C GLY A 208 -1.66 -2.04 1.22
N GLY A 209 -1.25 -1.10 0.36
CA GLY A 209 0.12 -0.58 0.29
C GLY A 209 0.48 0.24 1.52
N SER A 210 -0.45 1.05 2.01
CA SER A 210 -0.28 1.76 3.26
C SER A 210 -0.21 0.81 4.46
N ILE A 211 -1.16 -0.12 4.56
CA ILE A 211 -1.17 -1.11 5.66
C ILE A 211 0.09 -1.99 5.63
N ALA A 212 0.53 -2.46 4.46
CA ALA A 212 1.78 -3.20 4.32
C ALA A 212 2.99 -2.41 4.83
N THR A 213 3.05 -1.11 4.48
CA THR A 213 4.13 -0.21 4.91
C THR A 213 4.13 -0.02 6.43
N LYS A 214 2.97 0.25 7.01
CA LYS A 214 2.83 0.50 8.45
C LYS A 214 3.06 -0.78 9.26
N THR A 215 2.57 -1.94 8.79
CA THR A 215 2.88 -3.25 9.38
C THR A 215 4.38 -3.54 9.35
N CYS A 216 5.02 -3.32 8.20
CA CYS A 216 6.47 -3.48 8.07
C CYS A 216 7.23 -2.56 9.04
N SER A 217 6.85 -1.28 9.10
CA SER A 217 7.46 -0.31 10.00
C SER A 217 7.27 -0.68 11.47
N GLU A 218 6.11 -1.19 11.87
CA GLU A 218 5.84 -1.67 13.23
C GLU A 218 6.72 -2.88 13.58
N ILE A 219 6.76 -3.89 12.72
CA ILE A 219 7.60 -5.09 12.93
C ILE A 219 9.08 -4.70 13.07
N LEU A 220 9.57 -3.79 12.22
CA LEU A 220 10.97 -3.36 12.26
C LEU A 220 11.32 -2.49 13.47
N LYS A 221 10.38 -1.73 14.01
CA LYS A 221 10.56 -0.92 15.23
C LYS A 221 10.44 -1.74 16.50
N GLU A 222 9.48 -2.67 16.56
CA GLU A 222 9.18 -3.49 17.72
C GLU A 222 9.75 -4.92 17.54
N GLY A 223 10.99 -5.01 17.07
CA GLY A 223 11.63 -6.28 16.72
C GLY A 223 11.67 -7.33 17.84
N GLU A 224 11.70 -6.91 19.12
CA GLU A 224 11.62 -7.83 20.26
C GLU A 224 10.23 -8.49 20.36
N LYS A 225 9.16 -7.73 20.09
CA LYS A 225 7.77 -8.22 20.10
C LYS A 225 7.50 -9.17 18.92
N TYR A 226 8.10 -8.88 17.77
CA TYR A 226 7.89 -9.60 16.51
C TYR A 226 9.15 -10.35 16.04
N GLN A 227 9.92 -10.92 16.97
CA GLN A 227 11.27 -11.44 16.73
C GLN A 227 11.40 -12.31 15.48
N GLU A 228 10.49 -13.27 15.28
CA GLU A 228 10.55 -14.19 14.15
C GLU A 228 10.17 -13.51 12.82
N LEU A 229 9.13 -12.69 12.81
CA LEU A 229 8.74 -11.91 11.64
C LEU A 229 9.84 -10.89 11.26
N TYR A 230 10.45 -10.25 12.27
CA TYR A 230 11.56 -9.31 12.07
C TYR A 230 12.74 -9.92 11.34
N LYS A 231 13.12 -11.15 11.72
CA LYS A 231 14.23 -11.88 11.07
C LYS A 231 13.93 -12.22 9.61
N LYS A 232 12.67 -12.55 9.33
CA LYS A 232 12.23 -13.04 8.01
C LYS A 232 11.78 -11.94 7.05
N MET A 233 11.50 -10.73 7.55
CA MET A 233 11.05 -9.60 6.73
C MET A 233 12.20 -9.06 5.87
N GLN A 234 12.17 -9.35 4.56
CA GLN A 234 13.26 -9.05 3.63
C GLN A 234 12.89 -8.06 2.51
N GLY A 235 11.62 -7.71 2.38
CA GLY A 235 11.21 -6.79 1.32
C GLY A 235 9.83 -6.16 1.53
N LEU A 236 9.67 -4.96 0.98
CA LEU A 236 8.41 -4.21 0.95
C LEU A 236 8.17 -3.69 -0.47
N ILE A 237 7.03 -3.99 -1.05
CA ILE A 237 6.59 -3.52 -2.36
C ILE A 237 5.27 -2.77 -2.21
N VAL A 238 5.24 -1.52 -2.63
CA VAL A 238 4.05 -0.67 -2.58
C VAL A 238 3.59 -0.35 -4.00
N ILE A 239 2.32 -0.61 -4.28
CA ILE A 239 1.71 -0.39 -5.60
C ILE A 239 0.73 0.78 -5.51
N ASP A 240 1.05 1.82 -6.24
CA ASP A 240 0.23 2.97 -6.63
C ASP A 240 -0.44 3.71 -5.46
N VAL A 241 0.34 3.97 -4.41
CA VAL A 241 -0.05 4.86 -3.32
C VAL A 241 1.14 5.68 -2.82
N VAL A 242 0.91 6.97 -2.63
CA VAL A 242 1.82 7.98 -2.07
C VAL A 242 0.99 8.87 -1.16
N GLU A 243 1.53 9.26 0.00
CA GLU A 243 0.81 10.03 1.01
C GLU A 243 0.15 11.31 0.44
N GLY A 244 0.95 12.17 -0.22
CA GLY A 244 0.46 13.46 -0.72
C GLY A 244 -0.73 13.29 -1.65
N THR A 245 -0.55 12.53 -2.73
CA THR A 245 -1.61 12.33 -3.72
C THR A 245 -2.80 11.53 -3.20
N ALA A 246 -2.59 10.63 -2.23
CA ALA A 246 -3.69 9.92 -1.58
C ALA A 246 -4.54 10.88 -0.73
N MET A 247 -3.91 11.74 0.07
CA MET A 247 -4.60 12.75 0.88
C MET A 247 -5.37 13.75 0.00
N ASP A 248 -4.79 14.21 -1.11
CA ASP A 248 -5.43 15.11 -2.07
C ASP A 248 -6.65 14.46 -2.73
N ALA A 249 -6.67 13.14 -2.90
CA ALA A 249 -7.78 12.40 -3.50
C ALA A 249 -8.95 12.15 -2.54
N LEU A 250 -8.73 12.12 -1.21
CA LEU A 250 -9.77 11.77 -0.23
C LEU A 250 -11.04 12.63 -0.32
N PRO A 251 -10.98 13.96 -0.53
CA PRO A 251 -12.21 14.77 -0.67
C PRO A 251 -13.11 14.33 -1.83
N PHE A 252 -12.53 13.70 -2.87
CA PHE A 252 -13.25 13.27 -4.06
C PHE A 252 -13.75 11.82 -3.96
N MET A 253 -13.22 11.02 -3.03
CA MET A 253 -13.56 9.62 -2.87
C MET A 253 -15.04 9.37 -2.62
N GLU A 254 -15.70 10.24 -1.83
CA GLU A 254 -17.12 10.12 -1.56
C GLU A 254 -17.96 10.22 -2.83
N ASN A 255 -17.64 11.19 -3.71
CA ASN A 255 -18.32 11.35 -4.99
C ASN A 255 -18.11 10.13 -5.90
N ILE A 256 -16.90 9.55 -5.88
CA ILE A 256 -16.61 8.35 -6.67
C ILE A 256 -17.45 7.18 -6.19
N VAL A 257 -17.60 7.01 -4.89
CA VAL A 257 -18.43 5.93 -4.31
C VAL A 257 -19.90 6.14 -4.65
N HIS A 258 -20.44 7.35 -4.54
CA HIS A 258 -21.83 7.68 -4.88
C HIS A 258 -22.14 7.50 -6.38
N ASN A 259 -21.17 7.64 -7.26
CA ASN A 259 -21.36 7.46 -8.70
C ASN A 259 -21.30 5.98 -9.14
N ARG A 260 -21.02 5.04 -8.22
CA ARG A 260 -21.10 3.61 -8.51
C ARG A 260 -22.57 3.18 -8.68
N PRO A 261 -22.86 2.22 -9.57
CA PRO A 261 -24.18 1.62 -9.65
C PRO A 261 -24.56 0.95 -8.32
N ASP A 262 -25.78 1.20 -7.85
CA ASP A 262 -26.30 0.56 -6.63
C ASP A 262 -26.42 -0.96 -6.79
N LYS A 263 -26.74 -1.42 -8.01
CA LYS A 263 -27.01 -2.84 -8.31
C LYS A 263 -26.75 -3.20 -9.76
N PHE A 264 -26.50 -4.47 -9.98
CA PHE A 264 -26.32 -5.10 -11.29
C PHE A 264 -27.34 -6.24 -11.47
N ASN A 265 -27.83 -6.44 -12.68
CA ASN A 265 -28.78 -7.53 -12.97
C ASN A 265 -28.08 -8.91 -13.11
N SER A 266 -26.75 -8.93 -13.22
CA SER A 266 -25.93 -10.15 -13.25
C SER A 266 -24.48 -9.82 -12.90
N ILE A 267 -23.69 -10.87 -12.57
CA ILE A 267 -22.24 -10.74 -12.34
C ILE A 267 -21.54 -10.19 -13.59
N GLN A 268 -21.94 -10.64 -14.79
CA GLN A 268 -21.38 -10.17 -16.05
C GLN A 268 -21.56 -8.65 -16.24
N LYS A 269 -22.67 -8.07 -15.73
CA LYS A 269 -22.88 -6.62 -15.75
C LYS A 269 -21.96 -5.88 -14.77
N GLY A 270 -21.62 -6.48 -13.65
CA GLY A 270 -20.60 -5.94 -12.74
C GLY A 270 -19.22 -5.96 -13.38
N ILE A 271 -18.84 -7.07 -14.03
CA ILE A 271 -17.58 -7.18 -14.77
C ILE A 271 -17.54 -6.18 -15.93
N GLU A 272 -18.61 -6.09 -16.71
CA GLU A 272 -18.73 -5.11 -17.81
C GLU A 272 -18.56 -3.67 -17.31
N TYR A 273 -19.16 -3.33 -16.17
CA TYR A 273 -19.02 -2.02 -15.56
C TYR A 273 -17.57 -1.72 -15.17
N MET A 274 -16.91 -2.58 -14.40
CA MET A 274 -15.54 -2.38 -13.94
C MET A 274 -14.54 -2.28 -15.11
N TYR A 275 -14.77 -3.06 -16.18
CA TYR A 275 -13.94 -2.99 -17.37
C TYR A 275 -14.22 -1.74 -18.22
N LYS A 276 -15.48 -1.43 -18.53
CA LYS A 276 -15.83 -0.28 -19.40
C LYS A 276 -15.60 1.08 -18.72
N SER A 277 -15.68 1.15 -17.40
CA SER A 277 -15.34 2.35 -16.65
C SER A 277 -13.84 2.64 -16.63
N GLY A 278 -13.00 1.68 -17.08
CA GLY A 278 -11.55 1.82 -16.99
C GLY A 278 -10.99 1.57 -15.59
N THR A 279 -11.83 1.17 -14.63
CA THR A 279 -11.37 0.81 -13.28
C THR A 279 -10.39 -0.36 -13.35
N ILE A 280 -10.68 -1.36 -14.19
CA ILE A 280 -9.79 -2.46 -14.54
C ILE A 280 -9.69 -2.51 -16.06
N LYS A 281 -8.51 -2.26 -16.61
CA LYS A 281 -8.30 -2.16 -18.07
C LYS A 281 -8.08 -3.52 -18.75
N ASN A 282 -7.82 -4.57 -17.99
CA ASN A 282 -7.65 -5.95 -18.48
C ASN A 282 -8.92 -6.74 -18.24
N LEU A 283 -9.55 -7.21 -19.32
CA LEU A 283 -10.83 -7.91 -19.23
C LEU A 283 -10.71 -9.25 -18.50
N ASP A 284 -9.66 -10.02 -18.73
CA ASP A 284 -9.49 -11.33 -18.09
C ASP A 284 -9.21 -11.16 -16.59
N SER A 285 -8.46 -10.12 -16.19
CA SER A 285 -8.31 -9.75 -14.79
C SER A 285 -9.66 -9.41 -14.16
N ALA A 286 -10.48 -8.56 -14.82
CA ALA A 286 -11.80 -8.21 -14.32
C ALA A 286 -12.73 -9.42 -14.16
N ARG A 287 -12.65 -10.40 -15.07
CA ARG A 287 -13.43 -11.64 -15.02
C ARG A 287 -13.07 -12.54 -13.82
N ILE A 288 -11.84 -12.41 -13.29
CA ILE A 288 -11.39 -13.13 -12.11
C ILE A 288 -11.68 -12.33 -10.83
N SER A 289 -11.32 -11.05 -10.81
CA SER A 289 -11.28 -10.25 -9.58
C SER A 289 -12.61 -9.59 -9.19
N VAL A 290 -13.52 -9.36 -10.15
CA VAL A 290 -14.81 -8.69 -9.87
C VAL A 290 -15.86 -9.59 -9.22
N PRO A 291 -16.04 -10.87 -9.59
CA PRO A 291 -17.06 -11.72 -8.98
C PRO A 291 -17.04 -11.74 -7.44
N PRO A 292 -15.88 -11.86 -6.75
CA PRO A 292 -15.83 -11.86 -5.29
C PRO A 292 -16.20 -10.53 -4.65
N LEU A 293 -16.23 -9.43 -5.41
CA LEU A 293 -16.64 -8.11 -4.89
C LEU A 293 -18.16 -7.97 -4.80
N LEU A 294 -18.91 -8.88 -5.42
CA LEU A 294 -20.35 -8.82 -5.53
C LEU A 294 -21.02 -9.89 -4.67
N ARG A 295 -22.17 -9.55 -4.10
CA ARG A 295 -23.09 -10.49 -3.48
C ARG A 295 -24.43 -10.47 -4.18
N GLU A 296 -25.07 -11.64 -4.25
CA GLU A 296 -26.40 -11.79 -4.76
C GLU A 296 -27.43 -11.41 -3.71
N GLU A 297 -28.44 -10.66 -4.11
CA GLU A 297 -29.60 -10.31 -3.31
C GLU A 297 -30.86 -10.57 -4.10
N LYS A 298 -31.97 -10.83 -3.38
CA LYS A 298 -33.27 -11.09 -3.98
C LYS A 298 -34.19 -9.89 -3.77
N ASN A 299 -34.81 -9.44 -4.84
CA ASN A 299 -35.86 -8.42 -4.77
C ASN A 299 -37.16 -9.05 -4.28
N GLU A 300 -37.61 -8.70 -3.08
CA GLU A 300 -38.79 -9.28 -2.44
C GLU A 300 -40.07 -9.05 -3.25
N LYS A 301 -40.19 -7.91 -3.96
CA LYS A 301 -41.38 -7.58 -4.74
C LYS A 301 -41.48 -8.34 -6.07
N THR A 302 -40.34 -8.59 -6.73
CA THR A 302 -40.31 -9.17 -8.05
C THR A 302 -39.82 -10.62 -8.08
N GLY A 303 -39.23 -11.08 -6.98
CA GLY A 303 -38.61 -12.39 -6.85
C GLY A 303 -37.31 -12.56 -7.67
N LYS A 304 -36.83 -11.50 -8.36
CA LYS A 304 -35.63 -11.54 -9.20
C LYS A 304 -34.37 -11.28 -8.38
N ASN A 305 -33.30 -12.00 -8.72
CA ASN A 305 -31.99 -11.77 -8.15
C ASN A 305 -31.31 -10.57 -8.79
N TYR A 306 -30.50 -9.87 -8.01
CA TYR A 306 -29.61 -8.79 -8.44
C TYR A 306 -28.32 -8.85 -7.62
N PHE A 307 -27.28 -8.12 -8.06
CA PHE A 307 -25.98 -8.14 -7.43
C PHE A 307 -25.62 -6.74 -6.95
N VAL A 308 -25.02 -6.64 -5.77
CA VAL A 308 -24.54 -5.40 -5.16
C VAL A 308 -23.09 -5.57 -4.74
N PHE A 309 -22.36 -4.47 -4.60
CA PHE A 309 -21.04 -4.55 -3.99
C PHE A 309 -21.15 -5.01 -2.53
N LYS A 310 -20.30 -5.98 -2.14
CA LYS A 310 -20.24 -6.50 -0.75
C LYS A 310 -19.79 -5.41 0.21
N THR A 311 -18.72 -4.68 -0.15
CA THR A 311 -18.12 -3.65 0.68
C THR A 311 -18.79 -2.31 0.41
N ASN A 312 -19.45 -1.76 1.42
CA ASN A 312 -19.86 -0.36 1.39
C ASN A 312 -18.64 0.50 1.79
N LEU A 313 -18.00 1.10 0.80
CA LEU A 313 -16.80 1.91 1.04
C LEU A 313 -17.04 3.14 1.92
N LEU A 314 -18.28 3.63 2.02
CA LEU A 314 -18.62 4.75 2.93
C LEU A 314 -18.49 4.35 4.40
N ASP A 315 -18.65 3.07 4.73
CA ASP A 315 -18.40 2.57 6.10
C ASP A 315 -16.92 2.73 6.51
N SER A 316 -16.00 2.80 5.55
CA SER A 316 -14.58 3.03 5.80
C SER A 316 -14.16 4.51 5.85
N LYS A 317 -15.05 5.44 5.49
CA LYS A 317 -14.77 6.89 5.44
C LYS A 317 -14.14 7.46 6.73
N PRO A 318 -14.57 7.08 7.95
CA PRO A 318 -13.95 7.55 9.19
C PRO A 318 -12.44 7.24 9.30
N PHE A 319 -11.96 6.22 8.58
CA PHE A 319 -10.59 5.71 8.68
C PHE A 319 -9.68 6.16 7.55
N TRP A 320 -10.20 6.83 6.50
CA TRP A 320 -9.41 7.17 5.31
C TRP A 320 -8.17 8.01 5.60
N ASN A 321 -8.29 9.00 6.48
CA ASN A 321 -7.15 9.85 6.85
C ASN A 321 -6.05 9.04 7.54
N GLU A 322 -6.41 8.20 8.52
CA GLU A 322 -5.42 7.43 9.27
C GLU A 322 -4.67 6.41 8.41
N TRP A 323 -5.30 5.90 7.34
CA TRP A 323 -4.62 5.00 6.43
C TRP A 323 -3.39 5.65 5.80
N PHE A 324 -3.46 6.92 5.41
CA PHE A 324 -2.42 7.55 4.59
C PHE A 324 -1.53 8.53 5.35
N ILE A 325 -1.98 9.14 6.45
CA ILE A 325 -1.15 10.04 7.25
C ILE A 325 0.10 9.30 7.75
N GLY A 326 1.26 9.89 7.48
CA GLY A 326 2.57 9.37 7.88
C GLY A 326 3.09 8.21 7.04
N LEU A 327 2.43 7.88 5.91
CA LEU A 327 2.83 6.80 5.01
C LEU A 327 4.24 7.00 4.46
N THR A 328 4.55 8.19 3.94
CA THR A 328 5.89 8.50 3.39
C THR A 328 6.97 8.32 4.45
N LYS A 329 6.76 8.82 5.66
CA LYS A 329 7.69 8.65 6.78
C LYS A 329 7.85 7.17 7.17
N ALA A 330 6.76 6.42 7.26
CA ALA A 330 6.78 4.99 7.56
C ALA A 330 7.53 4.22 6.47
N PHE A 331 7.24 4.46 5.19
CA PHE A 331 7.93 3.83 4.05
C PHE A 331 9.44 4.10 4.09
N LEU A 332 9.85 5.34 4.28
CA LEU A 332 11.26 5.70 4.33
C LEU A 332 11.98 5.16 5.56
N SER A 333 11.29 4.94 6.67
CA SER A 333 11.87 4.39 7.91
C SER A 333 12.11 2.87 7.85
N CYS A 334 11.52 2.14 6.93
CA CYS A 334 11.75 0.71 6.76
C CYS A 334 13.18 0.47 6.25
N ASN A 335 14.09 -0.05 7.11
CA ASN A 335 15.49 -0.31 6.76
C ASN A 335 15.68 -1.71 6.12
N ILE A 336 14.84 -2.00 5.13
CA ILE A 336 14.93 -3.20 4.28
C ILE A 336 14.80 -2.80 2.82
N PRO A 337 15.16 -3.66 1.86
CA PRO A 337 14.86 -3.47 0.45
C PRO A 337 13.39 -3.10 0.25
N LYS A 338 13.14 -2.03 -0.49
CA LYS A 338 11.78 -1.59 -0.78
C LYS A 338 11.63 -1.03 -2.17
N MET A 339 10.45 -1.21 -2.74
CA MET A 339 10.08 -0.74 -4.08
C MET A 339 8.75 -0.01 -4.04
N LEU A 340 8.70 1.10 -4.77
CA LEU A 340 7.47 1.82 -5.07
C LEU A 340 7.17 1.67 -6.55
N MET A 341 5.98 1.17 -6.89
CA MET A 341 5.48 1.04 -8.27
C MET A 341 4.38 2.07 -8.48
N LEU A 342 4.51 2.94 -9.49
CA LEU A 342 3.55 4.00 -9.79
C LEU A 342 3.12 3.99 -11.25
N ALA A 343 1.89 4.46 -11.51
CA ALA A 343 1.40 4.68 -12.88
C ALA A 343 2.04 5.90 -13.55
N GLY A 344 2.58 6.85 -12.76
CA GLY A 344 3.28 8.04 -13.24
C GLY A 344 4.18 8.64 -12.16
N ILE A 345 5.20 9.37 -12.58
CA ILE A 345 6.20 10.00 -11.68
C ILE A 345 5.63 11.24 -10.98
N GLU A 346 4.64 11.89 -11.58
CA GLU A 346 3.95 13.08 -11.07
C GLU A 346 3.24 12.85 -9.73
N ARG A 347 3.10 11.59 -9.33
CA ARG A 347 2.47 11.20 -8.06
C ARG A 347 3.41 11.31 -6.86
N MET A 348 4.72 11.44 -7.06
CA MET A 348 5.68 11.47 -5.96
C MET A 348 5.66 12.82 -5.25
N ASP A 349 5.62 12.78 -3.92
CA ASP A 349 5.89 13.94 -3.08
C ASP A 349 7.39 14.30 -3.04
N LYS A 350 7.70 15.47 -2.46
CA LYS A 350 9.07 15.98 -2.39
C LYS A 350 10.01 15.03 -1.62
N ASP A 351 9.55 14.47 -0.52
CA ASP A 351 10.39 13.62 0.35
C ASP A 351 10.73 12.31 -0.34
N LEU A 352 9.76 11.70 -1.04
CA LEU A 352 9.99 10.51 -1.86
C LEU A 352 10.92 10.81 -3.02
N THR A 353 10.77 11.97 -3.69
CA THR A 353 11.67 12.37 -4.78
C THR A 353 13.11 12.48 -4.30
N ILE A 354 13.35 13.16 -3.18
CA ILE A 354 14.68 13.29 -2.58
C ILE A 354 15.24 11.91 -2.19
N ALA A 355 14.41 11.08 -1.55
CA ALA A 355 14.82 9.75 -1.12
C ALA A 355 15.14 8.81 -2.31
N GLN A 356 14.41 8.95 -3.41
CA GLN A 356 14.68 8.21 -4.65
C GLN A 356 16.03 8.62 -5.25
N MET A 357 16.32 9.93 -5.31
CA MET A 357 17.62 10.44 -5.77
C MET A 357 18.79 9.97 -4.88
N GLN A 358 18.51 9.72 -3.59
CA GLN A 358 19.47 9.14 -2.63
C GLN A 358 19.58 7.61 -2.72
N GLY A 359 18.84 6.96 -3.62
CA GLY A 359 18.85 5.51 -3.78
C GLY A 359 18.23 4.72 -2.61
N LYS A 360 17.37 5.36 -1.80
CA LYS A 360 16.76 4.72 -0.60
C LYS A 360 15.71 3.65 -0.93
N TYR A 361 15.22 3.61 -2.16
CA TYR A 361 14.27 2.60 -2.64
C TYR A 361 14.34 2.47 -4.16
N LYS A 362 13.83 1.36 -4.69
CA LYS A 362 13.64 1.17 -6.13
C LYS A 362 12.31 1.79 -6.57
N LEU A 363 12.35 2.68 -7.56
CA LEU A 363 11.16 3.19 -8.24
C LEU A 363 10.94 2.41 -9.52
N SER A 364 9.69 1.99 -9.78
CA SER A 364 9.26 1.36 -11.04
C SER A 364 8.02 2.06 -11.56
N ILE A 365 8.08 2.56 -12.80
CA ILE A 365 6.97 3.27 -13.43
C ILE A 365 6.34 2.37 -14.50
N MET A 366 5.02 2.12 -14.38
CA MET A 366 4.23 1.43 -15.38
C MET A 366 3.41 2.44 -16.18
N ARG A 367 3.52 2.38 -17.50
CA ARG A 367 2.78 3.30 -18.39
C ARG A 367 1.54 2.63 -18.96
N ASN A 368 0.53 3.47 -19.29
CA ASN A 368 -0.75 3.02 -19.87
C ASN A 368 -1.48 2.00 -18.98
N VAL A 369 -1.48 2.25 -17.68
CA VAL A 369 -2.24 1.51 -16.66
C VAL A 369 -3.14 2.45 -15.89
N GLY A 370 -4.12 1.92 -15.17
CA GLY A 370 -4.91 2.64 -14.19
C GLY A 370 -4.36 2.47 -12.77
N HIS A 371 -5.23 2.67 -11.79
CA HIS A 371 -4.88 2.53 -10.38
C HIS A 371 -4.58 1.07 -10.00
N VAL A 372 -5.23 0.11 -10.62
CA VAL A 372 -5.02 -1.34 -10.38
C VAL A 372 -4.01 -1.94 -11.34
N MET A 373 -2.82 -1.33 -11.40
CA MET A 373 -1.78 -1.65 -12.38
C MET A 373 -1.36 -3.12 -12.41
N HIS A 374 -1.43 -3.82 -11.29
CA HIS A 374 -1.13 -5.25 -11.16
C HIS A 374 -2.20 -6.14 -11.79
N GLU A 375 -3.43 -5.62 -12.00
CA GLU A 375 -4.49 -6.25 -12.78
C GLU A 375 -4.45 -5.82 -14.25
N ASP A 376 -4.10 -4.57 -14.52
CA ASP A 376 -4.07 -4.03 -15.89
C ASP A 376 -2.98 -4.66 -16.74
N LYS A 377 -1.78 -4.85 -16.16
CA LYS A 377 -0.61 -5.46 -16.82
C LYS A 377 0.14 -6.40 -15.88
N PRO A 378 -0.42 -7.56 -15.55
CA PRO A 378 0.14 -8.48 -14.57
C PRO A 378 1.54 -9.00 -14.96
N GLU A 379 1.82 -9.15 -16.26
CA GLU A 379 3.14 -9.59 -16.75
C GLU A 379 4.22 -8.55 -16.44
N GLU A 380 3.95 -7.26 -16.69
CA GLU A 380 4.89 -6.17 -16.42
C GLU A 380 5.08 -5.99 -14.91
N ALA A 381 4.01 -6.06 -14.12
CA ALA A 381 4.06 -6.02 -12.67
C ALA A 381 4.91 -7.16 -12.11
N MET A 382 4.69 -8.40 -12.56
CA MET A 382 5.49 -9.57 -12.15
C MET A 382 6.95 -9.42 -12.56
N LYS A 383 7.25 -8.87 -13.74
CA LYS A 383 8.62 -8.57 -14.16
C LYS A 383 9.33 -7.65 -13.17
N PHE A 384 8.70 -6.56 -12.75
CA PHE A 384 9.28 -5.65 -11.75
C PHE A 384 9.51 -6.30 -10.39
N ILE A 385 8.59 -7.17 -9.96
CA ILE A 385 8.74 -7.94 -8.73
C ILE A 385 9.95 -8.89 -8.83
N LYS A 386 10.10 -9.60 -9.93
CA LYS A 386 11.26 -10.49 -10.17
C LYS A 386 12.57 -9.72 -10.19
N GLU A 387 12.61 -8.59 -10.89
CA GLU A 387 13.77 -7.71 -10.91
C GLU A 387 14.12 -7.19 -9.50
N PHE A 388 13.12 -6.86 -8.69
CA PHE A 388 13.33 -6.44 -7.30
C PHE A 388 13.95 -7.56 -6.48
N VAL A 389 13.33 -8.74 -6.46
CA VAL A 389 13.81 -9.91 -5.71
C VAL A 389 15.23 -10.28 -6.14
N HIS A 390 15.51 -10.26 -7.43
CA HIS A 390 16.84 -10.56 -7.97
C HIS A 390 17.87 -9.48 -7.60
N THR A 391 17.54 -8.19 -7.77
CA THR A 391 18.45 -7.07 -7.49
C THR A 391 18.91 -7.07 -6.03
N PHE A 392 17.98 -7.31 -5.12
CA PHE A 392 18.28 -7.33 -3.69
C PHE A 392 18.63 -8.71 -3.16
N ARG A 393 18.75 -9.71 -4.04
CA ARG A 393 19.13 -11.10 -3.72
C ARG A 393 18.29 -11.71 -2.60
N ILE A 394 16.98 -11.42 -2.60
CA ILE A 394 16.06 -11.98 -1.62
C ILE A 394 15.85 -13.45 -1.96
N THR A 395 16.44 -14.34 -1.17
CA THR A 395 16.36 -15.79 -1.35
C THR A 395 15.11 -16.37 -0.68
N ALA A 396 14.75 -17.59 -1.07
CA ALA A 396 13.64 -18.30 -0.43
C ALA A 396 13.89 -18.54 1.07
N LYS A 397 15.13 -18.89 1.43
CA LYS A 397 15.55 -19.17 2.79
C LYS A 397 16.74 -18.30 3.17
N GLU A 398 16.94 -18.14 4.47
CA GLU A 398 18.16 -17.54 4.99
C GLU A 398 19.35 -18.44 4.61
N THR A 399 20.05 -18.09 3.53
CA THR A 399 21.30 -18.73 3.17
C THR A 399 22.44 -17.99 3.85
N GLU A 400 23.30 -18.69 4.58
CA GLU A 400 24.64 -18.18 4.87
C GLU A 400 25.28 -17.84 3.52
N MET A 401 25.34 -16.54 3.18
CA MET A 401 26.00 -16.11 1.96
C MET A 401 27.47 -16.41 2.10
N LYS A 402 27.93 -17.51 1.49
CA LYS A 402 29.35 -17.71 1.25
C LYS A 402 29.80 -16.55 0.38
N PRO A 403 30.85 -15.80 0.77
CA PRO A 403 31.34 -14.71 -0.06
C PRO A 403 31.68 -15.29 -1.43
N ILE A 404 31.03 -14.77 -2.46
CA ILE A 404 31.43 -15.09 -3.84
C ILE A 404 32.74 -14.35 -4.04
N ILE A 405 33.85 -15.05 -3.83
CA ILE A 405 35.16 -14.60 -4.29
C ILE A 405 35.14 -14.75 -5.81
N GLY A 406 34.64 -13.72 -6.49
CA GLY A 406 34.73 -13.61 -7.92
C GLY A 406 36.21 -13.54 -8.28
N LYS A 407 36.72 -14.54 -8.96
CA LYS A 407 37.98 -14.40 -9.71
C LYS A 407 37.74 -13.40 -10.83
N LEU A 408 37.88 -12.11 -10.53
CA LEU A 408 38.17 -11.12 -11.54
C LEU A 408 39.62 -11.34 -11.95
N GLY A 409 39.82 -11.56 -13.25
CA GLY A 409 41.14 -11.84 -13.81
C GLY A 409 42.16 -10.78 -13.41
N ASN A 410 43.37 -11.26 -13.05
CA ASN A 410 44.62 -10.54 -12.88
C ASN A 410 44.54 -9.13 -12.28
N GLN A 411 44.15 -9.01 -11.01
CA GLN A 411 44.47 -7.85 -10.19
C GLN A 411 45.04 -8.31 -8.84
N ASP A 412 45.96 -7.51 -8.33
CA ASP A 412 46.79 -7.66 -7.12
C ASP A 412 46.16 -8.50 -5.99
N PRO A 413 46.80 -9.57 -5.50
CA PRO A 413 46.26 -10.43 -4.46
C PRO A 413 46.05 -9.73 -3.11
N ASN A 414 46.47 -8.48 -2.94
CA ASN A 414 46.33 -7.69 -1.71
C ASN A 414 45.19 -6.69 -1.71
N GLN A 415 44.46 -6.55 -2.80
CA GLN A 415 43.30 -5.64 -2.87
C GLN A 415 42.04 -6.36 -2.38
N LYS A 416 41.74 -6.23 -1.09
CA LYS A 416 40.44 -6.62 -0.51
C LYS A 416 39.37 -5.73 -1.09
N VAL A 417 38.66 -6.20 -2.11
CA VAL A 417 37.39 -5.60 -2.55
C VAL A 417 36.37 -5.92 -1.47
N ILE A 418 36.13 -4.99 -0.58
CA ILE A 418 35.02 -5.05 0.36
C ILE A 418 33.75 -4.78 -0.44
N VAL A 419 33.09 -5.85 -0.90
CA VAL A 419 31.70 -5.77 -1.33
C VAL A 419 30.89 -5.75 -0.03
N PRO A 420 30.09 -4.70 0.26
CA PRO A 420 29.25 -4.68 1.45
C PRO A 420 28.17 -5.73 1.30
N LEU A 421 28.33 -6.85 2.00
CA LEU A 421 27.51 -8.06 1.94
C LEU A 421 26.58 -8.23 3.13
N LYS A 422 26.36 -7.19 3.88
CA LYS A 422 25.22 -7.02 4.79
C LYS A 422 24.76 -5.61 4.64
N TYR A 423 23.46 -5.43 4.50
CA TYR A 423 22.81 -4.27 5.07
C TYR A 423 23.08 -4.39 6.59
N ASP A 424 24.28 -4.04 7.01
CA ASP A 424 24.51 -3.73 8.41
C ASP A 424 23.47 -2.68 8.72
N LYS A 425 22.55 -3.02 9.66
CA LYS A 425 21.54 -2.13 10.21
C LYS A 425 22.16 -0.76 10.26
N TRP A 426 21.76 0.12 9.38
CA TRP A 426 22.35 1.44 9.24
C TRP A 426 22.25 2.10 10.60
N ASN A 427 23.40 2.23 11.27
CA ASN A 427 23.49 2.86 12.57
C ASN A 427 22.85 4.24 12.48
N ALA A 428 21.68 4.39 13.08
CA ALA A 428 20.99 5.65 13.31
C ALA A 428 21.69 6.41 14.45
N ASN A 429 23.03 6.60 14.33
CA ASN A 429 23.80 7.45 15.23
C ASN A 429 24.96 8.05 14.43
N LYS A 430 24.61 9.08 13.65
CA LYS A 430 25.48 10.26 13.37
C LYS A 430 24.61 11.40 12.89
#